data_687cecece53371bee9af10b58069eff3
#
_entry.id   687cecece53371bee9af10b58069eff3
#
_cell.length_a   1.000
_cell.length_b   1.000
_cell.length_c   1.000
_cell.angle_alpha   90.00
_cell.angle_beta   90.00
_cell.angle_gamma   90.00
#
_symmetry.space_group_name_H-M   'P 1'
#
loop_
_entity.id
_entity.type
_entity.pdbx_description
1 polymer ?
#
loop_
_entity_poly.entity_id
_entity_poly.type
_entity_poly.pdbx_seq_one_letter_code
_entity_poly.pdbx_strand_id
1 'polypeptide(L)'
;MDDNTIFQAIEFAKKCCGTYPGIVFFGGEPLLRKDLIEKGIYYALDQRKIDNFIPHFKVSTNGLLIDTAFLDFARDAGLAIALSIDGIEQAHNQHRRLRNDASTFEIVINKLKLLLEYQPYANVLMTVTPETVHYYHDSVEFLIDLGVRYLIVSLNYAGSWDIKSLAELRRQYKKLSSLYERLTVSGKKFYFSPFETKLESHIKGKESKCQKCAFSERQLSIAPDGKIYPCIQFVRDGVSNISYSIGNIWDGIDPFAKEKLLSESKNIPLECAKCSFLERCNNDCNCLNWQTTGTLNGVSPLLCETERMIIPIVDRLGERLYKKRSPLFIQKHYNRLFPYLSLLEEELNQPEYESELE
;
A
#
# COMPACT_ATOMS: atom_id res chain seq x y z
N MET A 1 3.26 -17.91 14.06
CA MET A 1 3.27 -17.03 15.24
C MET A 1 2.30 -17.60 16.25
N ASP A 2 2.66 -17.62 17.51
CA ASP A 2 1.82 -18.02 18.65
C ASP A 2 1.41 -16.82 19.51
N ASP A 3 0.60 -17.05 20.55
CA ASP A 3 0.08 -16.00 21.43
C ASP A 3 1.22 -15.26 22.15
N ASN A 4 2.24 -15.97 22.61
CA ASN A 4 3.39 -15.32 23.29
C ASN A 4 4.17 -14.41 22.34
N THR A 5 4.40 -14.86 21.13
CA THR A 5 5.15 -14.08 20.12
C THR A 5 4.40 -12.80 19.73
N ILE A 6 3.06 -12.84 19.56
CA ILE A 6 2.30 -11.65 19.19
C ILE A 6 2.27 -10.64 20.34
N PHE A 7 2.13 -11.07 21.59
CA PHE A 7 2.15 -10.17 22.75
C PHE A 7 3.52 -9.52 22.91
N GLN A 8 4.61 -10.28 22.78
CA GLN A 8 5.97 -9.74 22.82
C GLN A 8 6.26 -8.79 21.65
N ALA A 9 5.69 -9.05 20.46
CA ALA A 9 5.79 -8.13 19.32
C ALA A 9 5.11 -6.79 19.60
N ILE A 10 3.96 -6.79 20.28
CA ILE A 10 3.25 -5.57 20.69
C ILE A 10 4.03 -4.82 21.77
N GLU A 11 4.60 -5.53 22.78
CA GLU A 11 5.47 -4.93 23.78
C GLU A 11 6.74 -4.33 23.16
N PHE A 12 7.30 -5.00 22.16
CA PHE A 12 8.43 -4.48 21.40
C PHE A 12 8.04 -3.19 20.63
N ALA A 13 6.88 -3.19 19.93
CA ALA A 13 6.39 -2.02 19.23
C ALA A 13 6.16 -0.84 20.18
N LYS A 14 5.61 -1.09 21.37
CA LYS A 14 5.41 -0.08 22.42
C LYS A 14 6.74 0.57 22.86
N LYS A 15 7.80 -0.23 23.00
CA LYS A 15 9.14 0.27 23.38
C LYS A 15 9.84 1.05 22.26
N CYS A 16 9.66 0.66 20.99
CA CYS A 16 10.49 1.14 19.89
C CYS A 16 9.80 2.14 18.95
N CYS A 17 8.46 2.18 18.91
CA CYS A 17 7.74 2.88 17.85
C CYS A 17 6.94 4.12 18.35
N GLY A 18 7.10 4.48 19.63
CA GLY A 18 6.45 5.66 20.20
C GLY A 18 4.94 5.49 20.44
N THR A 19 4.24 6.62 20.62
CA THR A 19 2.83 6.67 21.04
C THR A 19 1.85 6.12 20.01
N TYR A 20 2.08 6.33 18.72
CA TYR A 20 1.12 6.06 17.64
C TYR A 20 1.68 5.07 16.60
N PRO A 21 2.01 3.82 16.96
CA PRO A 21 2.52 2.87 15.98
C PRO A 21 1.41 2.35 15.07
N GLY A 22 1.75 2.13 13.80
CA GLY A 22 0.94 1.32 12.90
C GLY A 22 1.29 -0.16 13.02
N ILE A 23 0.33 -0.99 13.39
CA ILE A 23 0.49 -2.46 13.45
C ILE A 23 -0.24 -3.07 12.27
N VAL A 24 0.50 -3.74 11.38
CA VAL A 24 -0.04 -4.36 10.18
C VAL A 24 0.06 -5.87 10.27
N PHE A 25 -1.10 -6.54 10.29
CA PHE A 25 -1.16 -8.00 10.18
C PHE A 25 -1.02 -8.39 8.70
N PHE A 26 0.06 -9.10 8.43
CA PHE A 26 0.46 -9.49 7.09
C PHE A 26 1.00 -10.92 7.09
N GLY A 27 1.01 -11.59 5.92
CA GLY A 27 1.59 -12.92 5.80
C GLY A 27 1.12 -13.61 4.52
N GLY A 28 1.00 -14.95 4.50
CA GLY A 28 0.36 -15.66 3.40
C GLY A 28 -1.12 -15.29 3.31
N GLU A 29 -1.91 -15.67 4.32
CA GLU A 29 -3.26 -15.18 4.53
C GLU A 29 -3.49 -14.99 6.05
N PRO A 30 -3.53 -13.75 6.55
CA PRO A 30 -3.66 -13.49 7.99
C PRO A 30 -4.99 -13.99 8.57
N LEU A 31 -6.07 -13.98 7.81
CA LEU A 31 -7.39 -14.37 8.28
C LEU A 31 -7.52 -15.90 8.54
N LEU A 32 -6.52 -16.70 8.18
CA LEU A 32 -6.41 -18.07 8.68
C LEU A 32 -6.18 -18.13 10.21
N ARG A 33 -5.75 -17.01 10.80
CA ARG A 33 -5.50 -16.86 12.21
C ARG A 33 -6.22 -15.62 12.78
N LYS A 34 -7.54 -15.49 12.47
CA LYS A 34 -8.41 -14.45 13.04
C LYS A 34 -8.30 -14.44 14.57
N ASP A 35 -8.29 -15.62 15.18
CA ASP A 35 -8.12 -15.79 16.62
C ASP A 35 -6.91 -15.05 17.19
N LEU A 36 -5.79 -15.15 16.49
CA LEU A 36 -4.54 -14.51 16.91
C LEU A 36 -4.56 -13.00 16.69
N ILE A 37 -5.16 -12.52 15.58
CA ILE A 37 -5.34 -11.10 15.29
C ILE A 37 -6.20 -10.46 16.39
N GLU A 38 -7.34 -11.08 16.72
CA GLU A 38 -8.25 -10.59 17.76
C GLU A 38 -7.56 -10.51 19.12
N LYS A 39 -6.87 -11.56 19.54
CA LYS A 39 -6.08 -11.58 20.79
C LYS A 39 -5.03 -10.47 20.81
N GLY A 40 -4.27 -10.31 19.72
CA GLY A 40 -3.26 -9.25 19.62
C GLY A 40 -3.84 -7.85 19.73
N ILE A 41 -4.97 -7.60 19.05
CA ILE A 41 -5.64 -6.30 19.09
C ILE A 41 -6.20 -6.03 20.50
N TYR A 42 -6.91 -6.99 21.12
CA TYR A 42 -7.40 -6.80 22.48
C TYR A 42 -6.28 -6.56 23.47
N TYR A 43 -5.18 -7.32 23.37
CA TYR A 43 -4.01 -7.09 24.20
C TYR A 43 -3.46 -5.65 24.03
N ALA A 44 -3.32 -5.18 22.80
CA ALA A 44 -2.82 -3.83 22.53
C ALA A 44 -3.78 -2.73 23.03
N LEU A 45 -5.10 -2.95 22.90
CA LEU A 45 -6.12 -2.02 23.42
C LEU A 45 -6.12 -1.97 24.95
N ASP A 46 -5.86 -3.07 25.64
CA ASP A 46 -5.71 -3.07 27.09
C ASP A 46 -4.44 -2.32 27.53
N GLN A 47 -3.33 -2.42 26.77
CA GLN A 47 -2.14 -1.62 27.03
C GLN A 47 -2.41 -0.10 26.88
N ARG A 48 -3.31 0.31 25.97
CA ARG A 48 -3.73 1.70 25.82
C ARG A 48 -4.31 2.30 27.10
N LYS A 49 -4.97 1.49 27.93
CA LYS A 49 -5.55 1.93 29.21
C LYS A 49 -4.50 2.21 30.28
N ILE A 50 -3.33 1.61 30.16
CA ILE A 50 -2.24 1.67 31.16
C ILE A 50 -1.22 2.74 30.76
N ASP A 51 -0.84 2.76 29.50
CA ASP A 51 0.22 3.60 28.94
C ASP A 51 -0.33 4.48 27.80
N ASN A 52 0.40 5.54 27.45
CA ASN A 52 0.07 6.40 26.31
C ASN A 52 0.46 5.71 24.97
N PHE A 53 -0.10 4.52 24.75
CA PHE A 53 0.11 3.68 23.56
C PHE A 53 -1.17 3.58 22.75
N ILE A 54 -1.21 4.22 21.59
CA ILE A 54 -2.42 4.36 20.76
C ILE A 54 -2.11 3.77 19.38
N PRO A 55 -2.12 2.43 19.25
CA PRO A 55 -1.82 1.78 17.98
C PRO A 55 -2.95 1.93 16.96
N HIS A 56 -2.57 1.99 15.68
CA HIS A 56 -3.47 1.89 14.54
C HIS A 56 -3.32 0.50 13.91
N PHE A 57 -4.42 -0.20 13.69
CA PHE A 57 -4.41 -1.56 13.19
C PHE A 57 -4.78 -1.62 11.72
N LYS A 58 -4.10 -2.48 10.99
CA LYS A 58 -4.41 -2.81 9.60
C LYS A 58 -4.18 -4.30 9.33
N VAL A 59 -5.03 -4.91 8.51
CA VAL A 59 -4.84 -6.26 7.98
C VAL A 59 -4.84 -6.24 6.47
N SER A 60 -3.95 -7.03 5.84
CA SER A 60 -3.94 -7.23 4.39
C SER A 60 -4.36 -8.66 4.08
N THR A 61 -5.45 -8.83 3.33
CA THR A 61 -6.08 -10.13 3.09
C THR A 61 -6.43 -10.35 1.62
N ASN A 62 -6.51 -11.62 1.20
CA ASN A 62 -7.06 -12.01 -0.09
C ASN A 62 -8.60 -11.94 -0.15
N GLY A 63 -9.25 -11.67 0.97
CA GLY A 63 -10.69 -11.46 1.10
C GLY A 63 -11.54 -12.72 1.25
N LEU A 64 -11.03 -13.91 0.97
CA LEU A 64 -11.83 -15.15 0.94
C LEU A 64 -12.49 -15.47 2.29
N LEU A 65 -11.85 -15.10 3.39
CA LEU A 65 -12.30 -15.39 4.74
C LEU A 65 -13.01 -14.22 5.44
N ILE A 66 -13.28 -13.12 4.73
CA ILE A 66 -14.08 -12.02 5.26
C ILE A 66 -15.52 -12.50 5.49
N ASP A 67 -16.07 -12.23 6.67
CA ASP A 67 -17.48 -12.45 7.02
C ASP A 67 -17.98 -11.27 7.87
N THR A 68 -19.29 -11.22 8.11
CA THR A 68 -19.91 -10.13 8.88
C THR A 68 -19.38 -10.04 10.29
N ALA A 69 -19.16 -11.18 10.96
CA ALA A 69 -18.63 -11.20 12.33
C ALA A 69 -17.23 -10.58 12.40
N PHE A 70 -16.36 -10.86 11.41
CA PHE A 70 -15.04 -10.24 11.33
C PHE A 70 -15.12 -8.74 11.00
N LEU A 71 -16.08 -8.32 10.17
CA LEU A 71 -16.29 -6.90 9.85
C LEU A 71 -16.85 -6.13 11.05
N ASP A 72 -17.75 -6.72 11.82
CA ASP A 72 -18.22 -6.12 13.09
C ASP A 72 -17.06 -5.96 14.08
N PHE A 73 -16.24 -7.00 14.28
CA PHE A 73 -15.03 -6.91 15.09
C PHE A 73 -14.09 -5.82 14.56
N ALA A 74 -13.84 -5.77 13.26
CA ALA A 74 -12.93 -4.80 12.65
C ALA A 74 -13.41 -3.36 12.86
N ARG A 75 -14.73 -3.09 12.74
CA ARG A 75 -15.33 -1.80 13.04
C ARG A 75 -15.11 -1.42 14.49
N ASP A 76 -15.47 -2.29 15.44
CA ASP A 76 -15.44 -2.02 16.86
C ASP A 76 -14.00 -1.86 17.40
N ALA A 77 -13.05 -2.57 16.81
CA ALA A 77 -11.63 -2.51 17.15
C ALA A 77 -10.84 -1.41 16.39
N GLY A 78 -11.45 -0.74 15.42
CA GLY A 78 -10.76 0.23 14.55
C GLY A 78 -9.71 -0.43 13.64
N LEU A 79 -9.95 -1.67 13.20
CA LEU A 79 -9.06 -2.41 12.30
C LEU A 79 -9.36 -2.05 10.84
N ALA A 80 -8.44 -1.35 10.18
CA ALA A 80 -8.52 -1.08 8.76
C ALA A 80 -8.24 -2.33 7.93
N ILE A 81 -9.04 -2.58 6.90
CA ILE A 81 -8.89 -3.74 6.02
C ILE A 81 -8.34 -3.30 4.67
N ALA A 82 -7.29 -3.99 4.22
CA ALA A 82 -6.77 -3.87 2.87
C ALA A 82 -7.06 -5.17 2.11
N LEU A 83 -7.94 -5.09 1.12
CA LEU A 83 -8.35 -6.25 0.33
C LEU A 83 -7.58 -6.33 -0.98
N SER A 84 -7.07 -7.51 -1.31
CA SER A 84 -6.30 -7.78 -2.52
C SER A 84 -7.20 -8.27 -3.65
N ILE A 85 -7.28 -7.48 -4.74
CA ILE A 85 -7.98 -7.86 -5.98
C ILE A 85 -7.30 -7.20 -7.18
N ASP A 86 -7.10 -7.95 -8.27
CA ASP A 86 -6.31 -7.46 -9.42
C ASP A 86 -7.19 -6.89 -10.55
N GLY A 87 -8.41 -6.47 -10.25
CA GLY A 87 -9.30 -5.79 -11.18
C GLY A 87 -10.41 -6.68 -11.74
N ILE A 88 -10.61 -6.66 -13.06
CA ILE A 88 -11.62 -7.48 -13.75
C ILE A 88 -11.30 -8.97 -13.66
N GLU A 89 -12.28 -9.83 -13.93
CA GLU A 89 -12.16 -11.28 -13.76
C GLU A 89 -10.96 -11.88 -14.47
N GLN A 90 -10.70 -11.48 -15.71
CA GLN A 90 -9.60 -11.99 -16.52
C GLN A 90 -8.23 -11.66 -15.89
N ALA A 91 -8.08 -10.46 -15.35
CA ALA A 91 -6.85 -10.06 -14.66
C ALA A 91 -6.71 -10.76 -13.30
N HIS A 92 -7.78 -10.80 -12.52
CA HIS A 92 -7.79 -11.40 -11.18
C HIS A 92 -7.49 -12.91 -11.24
N ASN A 93 -8.19 -13.63 -12.08
CA ASN A 93 -8.07 -15.09 -12.20
C ASN A 93 -6.77 -15.55 -12.87
N GLN A 94 -5.95 -14.65 -13.41
CA GLN A 94 -4.62 -15.01 -13.92
C GLN A 94 -3.71 -15.54 -12.81
N HIS A 95 -3.82 -14.98 -11.60
CA HIS A 95 -2.91 -15.29 -10.49
C HIS A 95 -3.63 -15.64 -9.18
N ARG A 96 -4.92 -15.37 -9.06
CA ARG A 96 -5.68 -15.58 -7.81
C ARG A 96 -6.75 -16.63 -8.00
N ARG A 97 -6.35 -17.88 -7.84
CA ARG A 97 -7.23 -19.05 -7.95
C ARG A 97 -7.18 -19.87 -6.66
N LEU A 98 -8.19 -20.69 -6.45
CA LEU A 98 -8.17 -21.72 -5.42
C LEU A 98 -7.14 -22.80 -5.78
N ARG A 99 -6.78 -23.66 -4.80
CA ARG A 99 -5.85 -24.77 -5.03
C ARG A 99 -6.32 -25.78 -6.09
N ASN A 100 -7.63 -25.88 -6.32
CA ASN A 100 -8.24 -26.69 -7.37
C ASN A 100 -8.43 -25.95 -8.69
N ASP A 101 -7.74 -24.82 -8.87
CA ASP A 101 -7.79 -23.93 -10.03
C ASP A 101 -9.14 -23.24 -10.29
N ALA A 102 -10.09 -23.31 -9.35
CA ALA A 102 -11.34 -22.58 -9.47
C ALA A 102 -11.16 -21.07 -9.29
N SER A 103 -12.01 -20.29 -9.99
CA SER A 103 -12.06 -18.84 -9.87
C SER A 103 -12.36 -18.39 -8.44
N THR A 104 -11.67 -17.33 -7.99
CA THR A 104 -12.00 -16.66 -6.74
C THR A 104 -12.71 -15.32 -6.95
N PHE A 105 -12.85 -14.87 -8.20
CA PHE A 105 -13.31 -13.52 -8.55
C PHE A 105 -14.67 -13.19 -7.94
N GLU A 106 -15.71 -13.98 -8.21
CA GLU A 106 -17.06 -13.72 -7.70
C GLU A 106 -17.12 -13.70 -6.17
N ILE A 107 -16.36 -14.59 -5.52
CA ILE A 107 -16.29 -14.61 -4.05
C ILE A 107 -15.69 -13.30 -3.54
N VAL A 108 -14.56 -12.89 -4.11
CA VAL A 108 -13.83 -11.69 -3.65
C VAL A 108 -14.60 -10.41 -3.97
N ILE A 109 -15.29 -10.33 -5.11
CA ILE A 109 -16.15 -9.19 -5.47
C ILE A 109 -17.29 -9.02 -4.46
N ASN A 110 -17.97 -10.11 -4.08
CA ASN A 110 -19.03 -10.04 -3.07
C ASN A 110 -18.49 -9.63 -1.70
N LYS A 111 -17.28 -10.09 -1.33
CA LYS A 111 -16.61 -9.65 -0.11
C LYS A 111 -16.16 -8.19 -0.17
N LEU A 112 -15.73 -7.71 -1.34
CA LEU A 112 -15.39 -6.30 -1.55
C LEU A 112 -16.63 -5.40 -1.39
N LYS A 113 -17.76 -5.76 -2.00
CA LYS A 113 -19.00 -5.00 -1.84
C LYS A 113 -19.40 -4.90 -0.38
N LEU A 114 -19.42 -6.03 0.32
CA LEU A 114 -19.73 -6.07 1.76
C LEU A 114 -18.71 -5.24 2.57
N LEU A 115 -17.42 -5.31 2.27
CA LEU A 115 -16.39 -4.51 2.95
C LEU A 115 -16.63 -3.01 2.75
N LEU A 116 -17.02 -2.57 1.55
CA LEU A 116 -17.25 -1.15 1.25
C LEU A 116 -18.48 -0.58 2.00
N GLU A 117 -19.46 -1.42 2.36
CA GLU A 117 -20.57 -1.02 3.24
C GLU A 117 -20.08 -0.72 4.67
N TYR A 118 -19.12 -1.48 5.18
CA TYR A 118 -18.54 -1.29 6.53
C TYR A 118 -17.42 -0.24 6.56
N GLN A 119 -16.59 -0.21 5.53
CA GLN A 119 -15.42 0.66 5.40
C GLN A 119 -15.39 1.28 3.99
N PRO A 120 -16.11 2.38 3.72
CA PRO A 120 -16.19 3.02 2.41
C PRO A 120 -14.83 3.47 1.83
N TYR A 121 -13.84 3.63 2.71
CA TYR A 121 -12.45 3.99 2.37
C TYR A 121 -11.48 2.80 2.50
N ALA A 122 -11.97 1.57 2.52
CA ALA A 122 -11.11 0.39 2.54
C ALA A 122 -10.04 0.45 1.45
N ASN A 123 -8.83 0.05 1.81
CA ASN A 123 -7.75 0.00 0.84
C ASN A 123 -7.92 -1.20 -0.08
N VAL A 124 -7.91 -0.99 -1.36
CA VAL A 124 -7.85 -2.07 -2.35
C VAL A 124 -6.43 -2.16 -2.91
N LEU A 125 -5.85 -3.35 -2.83
CA LEU A 125 -4.50 -3.64 -3.29
C LEU A 125 -4.56 -4.40 -4.60
N MET A 126 -3.94 -3.86 -5.64
CA MET A 126 -3.90 -4.43 -6.98
C MET A 126 -2.46 -4.65 -7.43
N THR A 127 -2.17 -5.81 -8.01
CA THR A 127 -0.87 -6.11 -8.61
C THR A 127 -1.02 -6.26 -10.12
N VAL A 128 -0.18 -5.54 -10.86
CA VAL A 128 -0.12 -5.63 -12.33
C VAL A 128 1.11 -6.43 -12.75
N THR A 129 0.91 -7.44 -13.58
CA THR A 129 1.97 -8.30 -14.11
C THR A 129 2.10 -8.11 -15.63
N PRO A 130 3.17 -8.60 -16.28
CA PRO A 130 3.28 -8.57 -17.74
C PRO A 130 2.09 -9.21 -18.45
N GLU A 131 1.53 -10.28 -17.86
CA GLU A 131 0.41 -11.04 -18.41
C GLU A 131 -0.92 -10.27 -18.30
N THR A 132 -1.07 -9.42 -17.27
CA THR A 132 -2.32 -8.70 -17.00
C THR A 132 -2.27 -7.22 -17.37
N VAL A 133 -1.13 -6.71 -17.82
CA VAL A 133 -0.93 -5.28 -18.09
C VAL A 133 -1.94 -4.70 -19.09
N HIS A 134 -2.38 -5.48 -20.05
CA HIS A 134 -3.36 -5.04 -21.05
C HIS A 134 -4.76 -4.80 -20.49
N TYR A 135 -5.07 -5.35 -19.31
CA TYR A 135 -6.33 -5.10 -18.57
C TYR A 135 -6.23 -3.96 -17.56
N TYR A 136 -5.08 -3.30 -17.43
CA TYR A 136 -4.82 -2.39 -16.31
C TYR A 136 -5.81 -1.23 -16.23
N HIS A 137 -6.04 -0.53 -17.34
CA HIS A 137 -7.02 0.57 -17.40
C HIS A 137 -8.43 0.07 -17.03
N ASP A 138 -8.89 -0.99 -17.68
CA ASP A 138 -10.25 -1.50 -17.51
C ASP A 138 -10.46 -2.03 -16.08
N SER A 139 -9.43 -2.60 -15.48
CA SER A 139 -9.44 -3.05 -14.08
C SER A 139 -9.54 -1.90 -13.08
N VAL A 140 -8.82 -0.81 -13.31
CA VAL A 140 -8.90 0.39 -12.47
C VAL A 140 -10.28 1.05 -12.60
N GLU A 141 -10.77 1.23 -13.81
CA GLU A 141 -12.11 1.80 -14.07
C GLU A 141 -13.19 0.97 -13.40
N PHE A 142 -13.18 -0.36 -13.60
CA PHE A 142 -14.10 -1.31 -12.98
C PHE A 142 -14.13 -1.19 -11.44
N LEU A 143 -12.97 -1.16 -10.79
CA LEU A 143 -12.92 -1.05 -9.33
C LEU A 143 -13.44 0.30 -8.83
N ILE A 144 -13.15 1.39 -9.53
CA ILE A 144 -13.65 2.72 -9.18
C ILE A 144 -15.17 2.81 -9.39
N ASP A 145 -15.71 2.18 -10.44
CA ASP A 145 -17.15 2.14 -10.69
C ASP A 145 -17.89 1.24 -9.69
N LEU A 146 -17.21 0.25 -9.11
CA LEU A 146 -17.71 -0.58 -8.01
C LEU A 146 -17.77 0.18 -6.66
N GLY A 147 -17.23 1.40 -6.59
CA GLY A 147 -17.23 2.23 -5.39
C GLY A 147 -15.88 2.28 -4.64
N VAL A 148 -14.83 1.62 -5.16
CA VAL A 148 -13.50 1.70 -4.55
C VAL A 148 -12.99 3.13 -4.62
N ARG A 149 -12.67 3.71 -3.45
CA ARG A 149 -12.15 5.08 -3.34
C ARG A 149 -10.63 5.12 -3.09
N TYR A 150 -10.04 4.04 -2.60
CA TYR A 150 -8.62 4.00 -2.25
C TYR A 150 -7.92 2.81 -2.90
N LEU A 151 -7.32 3.06 -4.07
CA LEU A 151 -6.67 2.03 -4.88
C LEU A 151 -5.15 2.16 -4.85
N ILE A 152 -4.50 1.15 -4.26
CA ILE A 152 -3.04 1.02 -4.18
C ILE A 152 -2.59 0.00 -5.21
N VAL A 153 -1.81 0.42 -6.19
CA VAL A 153 -1.36 -0.45 -7.26
C VAL A 153 0.16 -0.56 -7.26
N SER A 154 0.63 -1.80 -7.40
CA SER A 154 2.04 -2.12 -7.57
C SER A 154 2.26 -2.94 -8.85
N LEU A 155 3.39 -2.72 -9.52
CA LEU A 155 3.84 -3.62 -10.56
C LEU A 155 4.54 -4.83 -9.92
N ASN A 156 4.37 -6.01 -10.52
CA ASN A 156 5.21 -7.15 -10.18
C ASN A 156 6.59 -7.00 -10.84
N TYR A 157 7.53 -6.42 -10.10
CA TYR A 157 8.89 -6.20 -10.59
C TYR A 157 9.71 -7.48 -10.76
N ALA A 158 9.25 -8.61 -10.21
CA ALA A 158 9.85 -9.93 -10.42
C ALA A 158 9.29 -10.64 -11.67
N GLY A 159 8.30 -10.07 -12.34
CA GLY A 159 7.74 -10.62 -13.58
C GLY A 159 8.67 -10.45 -14.78
N SER A 160 8.42 -11.26 -15.81
CA SER A 160 9.22 -11.26 -17.04
C SER A 160 8.77 -10.16 -18.02
N TRP A 161 9.00 -8.91 -17.66
CA TRP A 161 8.68 -7.75 -18.50
C TRP A 161 9.57 -7.69 -19.74
N ASP A 162 8.96 -7.65 -20.91
CA ASP A 162 9.60 -7.50 -22.20
C ASP A 162 9.26 -6.16 -22.87
N ILE A 163 9.82 -5.92 -24.05
CA ILE A 163 9.58 -4.68 -24.83
C ILE A 163 8.08 -4.50 -25.13
N LYS A 164 7.35 -5.59 -25.38
CA LYS A 164 5.92 -5.53 -25.74
C LYS A 164 5.06 -5.16 -24.50
N SER A 165 5.29 -5.82 -23.38
CA SER A 165 4.58 -5.54 -22.13
C SER A 165 4.91 -4.14 -21.58
N LEU A 166 6.14 -3.65 -21.75
CA LEU A 166 6.52 -2.28 -21.40
C LEU A 166 5.86 -1.25 -22.32
N ALA A 167 5.79 -1.52 -23.62
CA ALA A 167 5.07 -0.66 -24.56
C ALA A 167 3.57 -0.60 -24.23
N GLU A 168 2.98 -1.75 -23.86
CA GLU A 168 1.61 -1.84 -23.39
C GLU A 168 1.41 -1.05 -22.08
N LEU A 169 2.29 -1.20 -21.09
CA LEU A 169 2.23 -0.43 -19.85
C LEU A 169 2.22 1.08 -20.11
N ARG A 170 3.05 1.55 -21.05
CA ARG A 170 3.05 2.97 -21.47
C ARG A 170 1.70 3.38 -22.06
N ARG A 171 1.07 2.53 -22.85
CA ARG A 171 -0.27 2.77 -23.42
C ARG A 171 -1.32 2.84 -22.31
N GLN A 172 -1.26 1.91 -21.37
CA GLN A 172 -2.17 1.86 -20.23
C GLN A 172 -2.03 3.10 -19.33
N TYR A 173 -0.83 3.56 -19.03
CA TYR A 173 -0.64 4.82 -18.28
C TYR A 173 -1.25 6.03 -18.97
N LYS A 174 -1.18 6.11 -20.30
CA LYS A 174 -1.85 7.20 -21.03
C LYS A 174 -3.38 7.11 -20.93
N LYS A 175 -3.98 5.93 -21.07
CA LYS A 175 -5.41 5.72 -20.86
C LYS A 175 -5.82 6.08 -19.42
N LEU A 176 -5.08 5.60 -18.44
CA LEU A 176 -5.29 5.92 -17.03
C LEU A 176 -5.17 7.43 -16.74
N SER A 177 -4.26 8.13 -17.42
CA SER A 177 -4.17 9.60 -17.32
C SER A 177 -5.45 10.30 -17.80
N SER A 178 -6.06 9.80 -18.87
CA SER A 178 -7.33 10.32 -19.39
C SER A 178 -8.51 9.98 -18.46
N LEU A 179 -8.53 8.76 -17.91
CA LEU A 179 -9.51 8.33 -16.91
C LEU A 179 -9.42 9.19 -15.66
N TYR A 180 -8.20 9.36 -15.11
CA TYR A 180 -7.96 10.18 -13.93
C TYR A 180 -8.44 11.63 -14.14
N GLU A 181 -8.12 12.21 -15.30
CA GLU A 181 -8.56 13.57 -15.65
C GLU A 181 -10.09 13.67 -15.70
N ARG A 182 -10.76 12.75 -16.36
CA ARG A 182 -12.24 12.68 -16.48
C ARG A 182 -12.89 12.61 -15.11
N LEU A 183 -12.45 11.67 -14.27
CA LEU A 183 -12.99 11.48 -12.92
C LEU A 183 -12.74 12.68 -12.01
N THR A 184 -11.55 13.28 -12.07
CA THR A 184 -11.22 14.45 -11.25
C THR A 184 -12.05 15.68 -11.67
N VAL A 185 -12.23 15.89 -12.98
CA VAL A 185 -13.07 16.99 -13.49
C VAL A 185 -14.54 16.81 -13.15
N SER A 186 -15.04 15.57 -13.12
CA SER A 186 -16.42 15.26 -12.69
C SER A 186 -16.64 15.36 -11.17
N GLY A 187 -15.59 15.65 -10.39
CA GLY A 187 -15.68 15.76 -8.93
C GLY A 187 -15.65 14.42 -8.18
N LYS A 188 -15.40 13.29 -8.87
CA LYS A 188 -15.32 11.97 -8.21
C LYS A 188 -14.08 11.89 -7.32
N LYS A 189 -14.28 11.74 -6.00
CA LYS A 189 -13.21 11.61 -5.01
C LYS A 189 -12.64 10.20 -5.02
N PHE A 190 -11.36 10.05 -5.31
CA PHE A 190 -10.63 8.78 -5.28
C PHE A 190 -9.14 8.99 -5.10
N TYR A 191 -8.44 7.95 -4.69
CA TYR A 191 -6.99 7.88 -4.57
C TYR A 191 -6.46 6.75 -5.46
N PHE A 192 -5.54 7.08 -6.37
CA PHE A 192 -4.87 6.14 -7.24
C PHE A 192 -3.35 6.27 -7.05
N SER A 193 -2.78 5.38 -6.24
CA SER A 193 -1.42 5.55 -5.70
C SER A 193 -0.33 5.83 -6.74
N PRO A 194 -0.31 5.22 -7.96
CA PRO A 194 0.75 5.49 -8.92
C PRO A 194 0.79 6.94 -9.40
N PHE A 195 -0.38 7.60 -9.45
CA PHE A 195 -0.46 8.98 -9.93
C PHE A 195 -0.36 9.99 -8.79
N GLU A 196 -0.99 9.70 -7.65
CA GLU A 196 -0.98 10.62 -6.50
C GLU A 196 0.43 10.95 -6.02
N THR A 197 1.28 9.94 -5.87
CA THR A 197 2.67 10.13 -5.43
C THR A 197 3.47 10.98 -6.42
N LYS A 198 3.20 10.84 -7.72
CA LYS A 198 3.90 11.61 -8.76
C LYS A 198 3.33 13.03 -8.90
N LEU A 199 2.01 13.21 -8.77
CA LEU A 199 1.39 14.54 -8.70
C LEU A 199 1.89 15.31 -7.49
N GLU A 200 1.95 14.69 -6.32
CA GLU A 200 2.46 15.34 -5.12
C GLU A 200 3.92 15.77 -5.29
N SER A 201 4.78 14.89 -5.82
CA SER A 201 6.17 15.24 -6.07
C SER A 201 6.35 16.31 -7.18
N HIS A 202 5.42 16.39 -8.15
CA HIS A 202 5.39 17.44 -9.16
C HIS A 202 5.05 18.81 -8.57
N ILE A 203 4.05 18.84 -7.68
CA ILE A 203 3.52 20.06 -7.08
C ILE A 203 4.41 20.59 -5.95
N LYS A 204 4.83 19.70 -5.05
CA LYS A 204 5.61 20.06 -3.84
C LYS A 204 7.13 20.02 -4.06
N GLY A 205 7.61 19.45 -5.16
CA GLY A 205 9.04 19.32 -5.43
C GLY A 205 9.79 18.61 -4.29
N LYS A 206 10.88 19.24 -3.82
CA LYS A 206 11.75 18.67 -2.76
C LYS A 206 11.08 18.52 -1.39
N GLU A 207 9.96 19.20 -1.14
CA GLU A 207 9.21 19.08 0.13
C GLU A 207 8.47 17.74 0.25
N SER A 208 8.31 17.02 -0.85
CA SER A 208 7.66 15.71 -0.93
C SER A 208 8.49 14.55 -0.31
N LYS A 209 9.61 14.82 0.34
CA LYS A 209 10.53 13.79 0.91
C LYS A 209 9.90 12.86 1.95
N CYS A 210 8.70 13.18 2.45
CA CYS A 210 8.04 12.41 3.50
C CYS A 210 7.52 11.02 3.05
N GLN A 211 7.51 10.75 1.73
CA GLN A 211 6.98 9.51 1.15
C GLN A 211 8.04 8.46 0.80
N LYS A 212 9.32 8.79 0.97
CA LYS A 212 10.40 7.84 0.71
C LYS A 212 10.44 6.75 1.76
N CYS A 213 10.74 5.53 1.33
CA CYS A 213 10.94 4.39 2.23
C CYS A 213 12.09 4.68 3.19
N ALA A 214 11.78 4.76 4.48
CA ALA A 214 12.78 4.86 5.52
C ALA A 214 13.16 3.44 5.97
N PHE A 215 13.89 2.74 5.11
CA PHE A 215 14.35 1.38 5.29
C PHE A 215 14.96 1.17 6.68
N SER A 216 14.42 0.21 7.44
CA SER A 216 14.86 -0.10 8.82
C SER A 216 14.72 1.03 9.86
N GLU A 217 14.20 2.20 9.50
CA GLU A 217 14.05 3.32 10.43
C GLU A 217 12.60 3.54 10.88
N ARG A 218 11.64 3.47 9.94
CA ARG A 218 10.21 3.73 10.20
C ARG A 218 9.33 2.50 10.05
N GLN A 219 9.86 1.44 9.45
CA GLN A 219 9.13 0.20 9.22
C GLN A 219 9.99 -0.98 9.64
N LEU A 220 9.42 -1.86 10.43
CA LEU A 220 10.00 -3.14 10.83
C LEU A 220 9.01 -4.25 10.56
N SER A 221 9.50 -5.45 10.31
CA SER A 221 8.68 -6.64 10.13
C SER A 221 9.10 -7.72 11.11
N ILE A 222 8.14 -8.28 11.82
CA ILE A 222 8.37 -9.33 12.81
C ILE A 222 7.85 -10.65 12.22
N ALA A 223 8.76 -11.61 12.09
CA ALA A 223 8.44 -12.94 11.60
C ALA A 223 7.77 -13.82 12.67
N PRO A 224 7.13 -14.95 12.32
CA PRO A 224 6.50 -15.84 13.27
C PRO A 224 7.44 -16.41 14.34
N ASP A 225 8.74 -16.47 14.08
CA ASP A 225 9.79 -16.89 15.00
C ASP A 225 10.34 -15.74 15.87
N GLY A 226 9.74 -14.55 15.81
CA GLY A 226 10.11 -13.38 16.59
C GLY A 226 11.32 -12.60 16.02
N LYS A 227 11.93 -13.02 14.92
CA LYS A 227 13.01 -12.26 14.29
C LYS A 227 12.49 -10.95 13.69
N ILE A 228 13.32 -9.91 13.78
CA ILE A 228 13.03 -8.57 13.26
C ILE A 228 13.76 -8.38 11.93
N TYR A 229 13.02 -7.88 10.94
CA TYR A 229 13.52 -7.57 9.60
C TYR A 229 13.25 -6.10 9.24
N PRO A 230 14.08 -5.50 8.38
CA PRO A 230 13.91 -4.09 7.96
C PRO A 230 12.70 -3.87 7.03
N CYS A 231 12.21 -4.92 6.39
CA CYS A 231 11.02 -4.92 5.51
C CYS A 231 10.45 -6.33 5.40
N ILE A 232 9.14 -6.43 5.17
CA ILE A 232 8.44 -7.71 4.97
C ILE A 232 9.03 -8.56 3.83
N GLN A 233 9.61 -7.93 2.82
CA GLN A 233 10.22 -8.60 1.67
C GLN A 233 11.44 -9.46 2.04
N PHE A 234 12.04 -9.24 3.22
CA PHE A 234 13.16 -10.03 3.73
C PHE A 234 12.72 -11.16 4.66
N VAL A 235 11.44 -11.24 5.02
CA VAL A 235 10.88 -12.36 5.79
C VAL A 235 10.71 -13.53 4.85
N ARG A 236 11.67 -14.46 4.88
CA ARG A 236 11.66 -15.67 4.04
C ARG A 236 11.95 -16.89 4.89
N ASP A 237 11.09 -17.90 4.79
CA ASP A 237 11.31 -19.18 5.43
C ASP A 237 12.44 -19.94 4.70
N GLY A 238 13.65 -19.87 5.24
CA GLY A 238 14.74 -20.81 4.91
C GLY A 238 15.31 -20.77 3.47
N VAL A 239 14.96 -19.79 2.64
CA VAL A 239 15.28 -19.80 1.19
C VAL A 239 16.66 -19.24 0.84
N SER A 240 17.36 -18.58 1.76
CA SER A 240 18.71 -18.06 1.50
C SER A 240 19.65 -18.20 2.69
N ASN A 241 20.93 -18.49 2.45
CA ASN A 241 21.99 -18.52 3.46
C ASN A 241 22.32 -17.12 4.03
N ILE A 242 21.69 -16.06 3.53
CA ILE A 242 21.92 -14.68 3.96
C ILE A 242 20.72 -14.26 4.80
N SER A 243 20.96 -14.02 6.09
CA SER A 243 19.96 -13.46 7.00
C SER A 243 20.01 -11.94 6.95
N TYR A 244 18.87 -11.32 6.64
CA TYR A 244 18.66 -9.86 6.79
C TYR A 244 17.95 -9.51 8.10
N SER A 245 17.92 -10.44 9.06
CA SER A 245 17.43 -10.17 10.40
C SER A 245 18.34 -9.15 11.10
N ILE A 246 17.72 -8.17 11.73
CA ILE A 246 18.38 -7.11 12.49
C ILE A 246 18.14 -7.24 13.98
N GLY A 247 17.73 -8.42 14.45
CA GLY A 247 17.48 -8.73 15.86
C GLY A 247 16.25 -9.62 16.05
N ASN A 248 15.76 -9.65 17.28
CA ASN A 248 14.55 -10.37 17.65
C ASN A 248 13.76 -9.59 18.73
N ILE A 249 12.49 -9.96 18.94
CA ILE A 249 11.60 -9.22 19.85
C ILE A 249 11.96 -9.38 21.32
N TRP A 250 12.75 -10.38 21.70
CA TRP A 250 13.16 -10.62 23.09
C TRP A 250 14.42 -9.84 23.47
N ASP A 251 15.42 -9.86 22.59
CA ASP A 251 16.72 -9.20 22.81
C ASP A 251 16.78 -7.78 22.25
N GLY A 252 15.86 -7.45 21.32
CA GLY A 252 15.80 -6.16 20.66
C GLY A 252 16.51 -6.11 19.30
N ILE A 253 16.76 -4.90 18.82
CA ILE A 253 17.47 -4.65 17.57
C ILE A 253 18.96 -4.76 17.80
N ASP A 254 19.68 -5.51 16.96
CA ASP A 254 21.13 -5.52 16.88
C ASP A 254 21.63 -4.24 16.16
N PRO A 255 22.28 -3.32 16.86
CA PRO A 255 22.75 -2.06 16.26
C PRO A 255 23.76 -2.27 15.13
N PHE A 256 24.63 -3.28 15.23
CA PHE A 256 25.66 -3.55 14.21
C PHE A 256 25.04 -4.11 12.94
N ALA A 257 24.11 -5.07 13.06
CA ALA A 257 23.40 -5.61 11.91
C ALA A 257 22.57 -4.51 11.21
N LYS A 258 21.88 -3.66 11.98
CA LYS A 258 21.11 -2.54 11.44
C LYS A 258 22.02 -1.53 10.73
N GLU A 259 23.11 -1.10 11.34
CA GLU A 259 24.04 -0.11 10.77
C GLU A 259 24.70 -0.63 9.49
N LYS A 260 25.11 -1.91 9.47
CA LYS A 260 25.62 -2.56 8.27
C LYS A 260 24.64 -2.45 7.10
N LEU A 261 23.37 -2.81 7.31
CA LEU A 261 22.35 -2.72 6.26
C LEU A 261 22.09 -1.28 5.81
N LEU A 262 22.05 -0.33 6.75
CA LEU A 262 21.88 1.08 6.43
C LEU A 262 23.05 1.65 5.63
N SER A 263 24.28 1.27 5.94
CA SER A 263 25.47 1.71 5.19
C SER A 263 25.46 1.19 3.76
N GLU A 264 25.07 -0.08 3.55
CA GLU A 264 24.94 -0.68 2.23
C GLU A 264 23.80 -0.03 1.41
N SER A 265 22.71 0.41 2.07
CA SER A 265 21.53 0.99 1.42
C SER A 265 21.68 2.43 0.96
N LYS A 266 22.60 3.20 1.57
CA LYS A 266 22.74 4.66 1.33
C LYS A 266 23.51 5.05 0.07
N ASN A 267 24.20 4.12 -0.57
CA ASN A 267 25.01 4.41 -1.74
C ASN A 267 24.11 4.61 -2.98
N ILE A 268 24.16 5.80 -3.56
CA ILE A 268 23.42 6.12 -4.79
C ILE A 268 24.29 5.74 -5.99
N PRO A 269 23.81 4.89 -6.92
CA PRO A 269 24.52 4.57 -8.15
C PRO A 269 24.85 5.82 -8.99
N LEU A 270 26.00 5.81 -9.67
CA LEU A 270 26.48 6.97 -10.44
C LEU A 270 25.49 7.41 -11.54
N GLU A 271 24.84 6.45 -12.18
CA GLU A 271 23.79 6.72 -13.18
C GLU A 271 22.57 7.43 -12.57
N CYS A 272 22.24 7.13 -11.30
CA CYS A 272 21.15 7.80 -10.59
C CYS A 272 21.55 9.19 -10.13
N ALA A 273 22.79 9.40 -9.71
CA ALA A 273 23.26 10.71 -9.26
C ALA A 273 23.14 11.82 -10.33
N LYS A 274 23.18 11.44 -11.60
CA LYS A 274 23.00 12.35 -12.75
C LYS A 274 21.59 12.38 -13.33
N CYS A 275 20.65 11.62 -12.76
CA CYS A 275 19.30 11.47 -13.29
C CYS A 275 18.42 12.66 -12.86
N SER A 276 17.74 13.29 -13.82
CA SER A 276 16.81 14.40 -13.54
C SER A 276 15.59 13.98 -12.72
N PHE A 277 15.29 12.69 -12.64
CA PHE A 277 14.17 12.15 -11.86
C PHE A 277 14.56 11.66 -10.46
N LEU A 278 15.83 11.75 -10.05
CA LEU A 278 16.33 11.20 -8.80
C LEU A 278 15.48 11.57 -7.57
N GLU A 279 15.12 12.84 -7.46
CA GLU A 279 14.35 13.37 -6.31
C GLU A 279 12.89 12.85 -6.28
N ARG A 280 12.39 12.33 -7.39
CA ARG A 280 11.00 11.92 -7.61
C ARG A 280 10.83 10.42 -7.88
N CYS A 281 11.93 9.72 -8.05
CA CYS A 281 11.98 8.29 -8.35
C CYS A 281 11.90 7.48 -7.07
N ASN A 282 11.32 6.27 -7.16
CA ASN A 282 11.26 5.31 -6.04
C ASN A 282 12.50 4.39 -5.97
N ASN A 283 13.65 4.85 -6.45
CA ASN A 283 14.91 4.10 -6.46
C ASN A 283 15.47 3.80 -5.07
N ASP A 284 14.93 4.41 -4.04
CA ASP A 284 15.28 4.22 -2.63
C ASP A 284 14.52 3.04 -1.96
N CYS A 285 13.74 2.27 -2.73
CA CYS A 285 13.14 1.03 -2.24
C CYS A 285 14.18 -0.10 -2.23
N ASN A 286 14.98 -0.20 -1.15
CA ASN A 286 16.08 -1.15 -1.03
C ASN A 286 15.65 -2.62 -1.15
N CYS A 287 14.46 -2.98 -0.66
CA CYS A 287 13.93 -4.34 -0.79
C CYS A 287 13.59 -4.69 -2.25
N LEU A 288 13.05 -3.75 -3.03
CA LEU A 288 12.82 -3.94 -4.46
C LEU A 288 14.15 -4.06 -5.23
N ASN A 289 15.09 -3.17 -4.92
CA ASN A 289 16.42 -3.21 -5.51
C ASN A 289 17.08 -4.56 -5.28
N TRP A 290 17.06 -5.04 -4.03
CA TRP A 290 17.61 -6.35 -3.69
C TRP A 290 16.93 -7.51 -4.42
N GLN A 291 15.60 -7.51 -4.51
CA GLN A 291 14.85 -8.57 -5.22
C GLN A 291 15.22 -8.66 -6.71
N THR A 292 15.48 -7.50 -7.34
CA THR A 292 15.69 -7.42 -8.79
C THR A 292 17.15 -7.44 -9.20
N THR A 293 18.08 -7.05 -8.32
CA THR A 293 19.50 -6.91 -8.64
C THR A 293 20.43 -7.71 -7.71
N GLY A 294 19.91 -8.26 -6.60
CA GLY A 294 20.70 -8.93 -5.57
C GLY A 294 21.44 -7.98 -4.62
N THR A 295 21.30 -6.66 -4.76
CA THR A 295 21.97 -5.66 -3.92
C THR A 295 20.98 -4.62 -3.42
N LEU A 296 21.19 -4.08 -2.21
CA LEU A 296 20.26 -3.11 -1.60
C LEU A 296 20.22 -1.77 -2.34
N ASN A 297 21.32 -1.38 -2.99
CA ASN A 297 21.48 -0.12 -3.70
C ASN A 297 21.49 -0.27 -5.22
N GLY A 298 21.30 -1.47 -5.74
CA GLY A 298 21.18 -1.71 -7.18
C GLY A 298 19.89 -1.10 -7.73
N VAL A 299 19.92 -0.55 -8.94
CA VAL A 299 18.73 -0.01 -9.58
C VAL A 299 18.13 -1.02 -10.52
N SER A 300 16.90 -1.40 -10.27
CA SER A 300 16.13 -2.24 -11.19
C SER A 300 15.97 -1.51 -12.54
N PRO A 301 16.40 -2.11 -13.68
CA PRO A 301 16.15 -1.54 -15.00
C PRO A 301 14.65 -1.30 -15.24
N LEU A 302 13.80 -2.23 -14.78
CA LEU A 302 12.35 -2.11 -14.89
C LEU A 302 11.82 -0.90 -14.10
N LEU A 303 12.28 -0.71 -12.86
CA LEU A 303 11.91 0.47 -12.08
C LEU A 303 12.31 1.75 -12.81
N CYS A 304 13.54 1.81 -13.33
CA CYS A 304 14.03 2.98 -14.07
C CYS A 304 13.16 3.27 -15.30
N GLU A 305 12.81 2.26 -16.09
CA GLU A 305 11.94 2.42 -17.27
C GLU A 305 10.53 2.88 -16.88
N THR A 306 9.93 2.28 -15.84
CA THR A 306 8.57 2.64 -15.40
C THR A 306 8.52 4.05 -14.84
N GLU A 307 9.51 4.49 -14.07
CA GLU A 307 9.59 5.86 -13.56
C GLU A 307 9.74 6.88 -14.70
N ARG A 308 10.58 6.61 -15.69
CA ARG A 308 10.73 7.43 -16.89
C ARG A 308 9.48 7.49 -17.76
N MET A 309 8.62 6.49 -17.69
CA MET A 309 7.33 6.50 -18.38
C MET A 309 6.27 7.31 -17.63
N ILE A 310 6.10 7.03 -16.32
CA ILE A 310 4.97 7.54 -15.54
C ILE A 310 5.14 9.03 -15.17
N ILE A 311 6.34 9.45 -14.77
CA ILE A 311 6.59 10.82 -14.32
C ILE A 311 6.17 11.86 -15.37
N PRO A 312 6.64 11.80 -16.65
CA PRO A 312 6.23 12.80 -17.64
C PRO A 312 4.75 12.73 -18.03
N ILE A 313 4.09 11.56 -17.89
CA ILE A 313 2.65 11.42 -18.17
C ILE A 313 1.86 12.14 -17.08
N VAL A 314 2.24 11.94 -15.83
CA VAL A 314 1.55 12.52 -14.67
C VAL A 314 1.83 14.03 -14.56
N ASP A 315 3.03 14.50 -14.91
CA ASP A 315 3.33 15.94 -14.97
C ASP A 315 2.39 16.68 -15.93
N ARG A 316 2.27 16.15 -17.15
CA ARG A 316 1.33 16.71 -18.12
C ARG A 316 -0.15 16.64 -17.67
N LEU A 317 -0.52 15.59 -16.94
CA LEU A 317 -1.84 15.50 -16.32
C LEU A 317 -2.06 16.59 -15.28
N GLY A 318 -1.11 16.81 -14.38
CA GLY A 318 -1.14 17.84 -13.35
C GLY A 318 -1.28 19.25 -13.96
N GLU A 319 -0.46 19.54 -15.00
CA GLU A 319 -0.55 20.81 -15.75
C GLU A 319 -1.92 21.02 -16.39
N ARG A 320 -2.50 19.99 -17.01
CA ARG A 320 -3.83 20.10 -17.63
C ARG A 320 -4.93 20.36 -16.59
N LEU A 321 -4.92 19.63 -15.48
CA LEU A 321 -5.88 19.80 -14.40
C LEU A 321 -5.76 21.19 -13.74
N TYR A 322 -4.53 21.68 -13.57
CA TYR A 322 -4.29 23.01 -13.05
C TYR A 322 -4.77 24.11 -14.01
N LYS A 323 -4.45 24.00 -15.32
CA LYS A 323 -4.94 24.94 -16.35
C LYS A 323 -6.46 24.96 -16.45
N LYS A 324 -7.13 23.81 -16.30
CA LYS A 324 -8.60 23.72 -16.26
C LYS A 324 -9.20 24.25 -14.95
N ARG A 325 -8.38 24.61 -13.98
CA ARG A 325 -8.81 25.01 -12.63
C ARG A 325 -9.83 24.05 -12.03
N SER A 326 -9.60 22.73 -12.21
CA SER A 326 -10.48 21.69 -11.67
C SER A 326 -10.64 21.88 -10.14
N PRO A 327 -11.87 22.11 -9.62
CA PRO A 327 -12.05 22.40 -8.20
C PRO A 327 -11.52 21.29 -7.31
N LEU A 328 -11.86 20.03 -7.60
CA LEU A 328 -11.38 18.89 -6.84
C LEU A 328 -9.86 18.78 -6.84
N PHE A 329 -9.19 19.00 -8.00
CA PHE A 329 -7.74 18.96 -8.10
C PHE A 329 -7.08 20.05 -7.24
N ILE A 330 -7.60 21.29 -7.33
CA ILE A 330 -7.06 22.41 -6.55
C ILE A 330 -7.26 22.16 -5.07
N GLN A 331 -8.47 21.74 -4.64
CA GLN A 331 -8.72 21.44 -3.23
C GLN A 331 -7.82 20.31 -2.73
N LYS A 332 -7.75 19.20 -3.45
CA LYS A 332 -7.00 18.01 -3.04
C LYS A 332 -5.49 18.27 -2.88
N HIS A 333 -4.89 19.06 -3.77
CA HIS A 333 -3.43 19.19 -3.83
C HIS A 333 -2.89 20.50 -3.25
N TYR A 334 -3.71 21.55 -3.13
CA TYR A 334 -3.27 22.86 -2.67
C TYR A 334 -3.95 23.31 -1.36
N ASN A 335 -5.05 22.65 -0.93
CA ASN A 335 -5.69 22.91 0.35
C ASN A 335 -5.26 21.85 1.39
N ARG A 336 -4.48 22.25 2.38
CA ARG A 336 -4.02 21.36 3.46
C ARG A 336 -5.16 20.81 4.34
N LEU A 337 -6.30 21.48 4.36
CA LEU A 337 -7.48 21.07 5.14
C LEU A 337 -8.40 20.14 4.35
N PHE A 338 -8.14 19.92 3.06
CA PHE A 338 -9.01 19.12 2.19
C PHE A 338 -9.36 17.74 2.75
N PRO A 339 -8.42 16.94 3.36
CA PRO A 339 -8.79 15.65 3.90
C PRO A 339 -9.87 15.71 4.96
N TYR A 340 -9.80 16.71 5.85
CA TYR A 340 -10.80 16.92 6.92
C TYR A 340 -12.12 17.47 6.37
N LEU A 341 -12.06 18.46 5.48
CA LEU A 341 -13.26 19.04 4.86
C LEU A 341 -13.99 18.00 4.02
N SER A 342 -13.26 17.13 3.30
CA SER A 342 -13.84 16.08 2.50
C SER A 342 -14.61 15.04 3.31
N LEU A 343 -14.12 14.70 4.50
CA LEU A 343 -14.81 13.80 5.43
C LEU A 343 -16.07 14.46 6.01
N LEU A 344 -15.96 15.72 6.47
CA LEU A 344 -17.10 16.47 7.00
C LEU A 344 -18.21 16.66 5.97
N GLU A 345 -17.87 16.98 4.71
CA GLU A 345 -18.85 17.09 3.62
C GLU A 345 -19.60 15.76 3.40
N GLU A 346 -18.93 14.63 3.55
CA GLU A 346 -19.55 13.31 3.34
C GLU A 346 -20.45 12.93 4.53
N GLU A 347 -20.07 13.27 5.76
CA GLU A 347 -20.92 13.06 6.93
C GLU A 347 -22.17 13.91 6.86
N LEU A 348 -22.05 15.21 6.53
CA LEU A 348 -23.18 16.13 6.42
C LEU A 348 -24.16 15.79 5.28
N ASN A 349 -23.69 15.10 4.24
CA ASN A 349 -24.53 14.67 3.12
C ASN A 349 -25.12 13.25 3.32
N GLN A 350 -25.01 12.66 4.51
CA GLN A 350 -25.70 11.40 4.81
C GLN A 350 -27.20 11.69 5.10
N PRO A 351 -28.13 10.85 4.61
CA PRO A 351 -29.57 11.08 4.74
C PRO A 351 -30.09 11.22 6.18
N GLU A 352 -29.35 10.70 7.14
CA GLU A 352 -29.70 10.80 8.57
C GLU A 352 -29.58 12.23 9.12
N TYR A 353 -28.71 13.09 8.54
CA TYR A 353 -28.55 14.48 8.96
C TYR A 353 -29.55 15.43 8.29
N GLU A 354 -30.10 15.08 7.12
CA GLU A 354 -31.16 15.92 6.49
C GLU A 354 -32.46 15.89 7.29
N SER A 355 -32.74 14.83 8.06
CA SER A 355 -33.94 14.71 8.89
C SER A 355 -33.88 15.44 10.23
N GLU A 356 -32.71 15.89 10.69
CA GLU A 356 -32.56 16.67 11.94
C GLU A 356 -32.55 18.19 11.70
N LEU A 357 -32.54 18.64 10.44
CA LEU A 357 -32.53 20.05 10.06
C LEU A 357 -33.91 20.55 9.52
N GLU A 358 -34.90 19.67 9.37
CA GLU A 358 -36.30 20.00 9.11
C GLU A 358 -37.13 19.98 10.42
#